data_b7f93e92efcdd3353750ffd474b60f20
#
_entry.id   b7f93e92efcdd3353750ffd474b60f20
#
_cell.length_a   1.000
_cell.length_b   1.000
_cell.length_c   1.000
_cell.angle_alpha   90.00
_cell.angle_beta   90.00
_cell.angle_gamma   90.00
#
_symmetry.space_group_name_H-M   'P 1'
#
loop_
_entity.id
_entity.type
_entity.pdbx_description
1 polymer ?
#
loop_
_entity_poly.entity_id
_entity_poly.type
_entity_poly.pdbx_seq_one_letter_code
_entity_poly.pdbx_strand_id
1 'polypeptide(L)'
;MVFDQNTANLPRKNLKSAFGQYIFSRQKELILYLVAPCSGERILDVNCDTGDHLQIFKEKWCSVTGINPSAQILQKVKNKLGADTEIVAGKADDLPFSDNEFDIVTLINVLETAKNPKKVLSEAIRVCRGRVFIGFLNNLTLAGTKQRLKELFGLPLSQEIRFFRLNEIKCMVEGTIGNTKIKWGSVLYFPAFVYSFFEELEEMLPLENNPLGAFTGLVVPVKYTFQTIQTPLMESFNMNRKAQRAAPGTARDMVQEMQK
;
A
#
# COMPACT_ATOMS: atom_id res chain seq x y z
N MET A 1 20.12 13.94 -10.79
CA MET A 1 19.46 13.42 -12.02
C MET A 1 18.10 14.10 -12.11
N VAL A 2 17.92 14.92 -13.11
CA VAL A 2 16.74 15.74 -13.34
C VAL A 2 15.57 14.78 -13.63
N PHE A 3 14.51 14.84 -12.82
CA PHE A 3 13.24 14.21 -13.14
C PHE A 3 12.70 14.90 -14.39
N ASP A 4 12.58 14.15 -15.48
CA ASP A 4 12.07 14.64 -16.75
C ASP A 4 10.60 15.07 -16.56
N GLN A 5 10.36 16.38 -16.64
CA GLN A 5 9.06 17.02 -16.44
C GLN A 5 8.01 16.58 -17.47
N ASN A 6 8.41 15.87 -18.51
CA ASN A 6 7.52 15.42 -19.59
C ASN A 6 6.69 14.17 -19.25
N THR A 7 7.03 13.42 -18.21
CA THR A 7 6.27 12.22 -17.81
C THR A 7 4.96 12.53 -17.07
N ALA A 8 4.82 13.74 -16.51
CA ALA A 8 3.60 14.17 -15.80
C ALA A 8 2.41 14.50 -16.73
N ASN A 9 2.61 14.52 -18.03
CA ASN A 9 1.62 14.98 -19.02
C ASN A 9 1.02 13.89 -19.92
N LEU A 10 1.29 12.61 -19.65
CA LEU A 10 0.53 11.55 -20.32
C LEU A 10 -0.88 11.52 -19.70
N PRO A 11 -1.88 12.14 -20.39
CA PRO A 11 -3.25 12.02 -19.91
C PRO A 11 -3.62 10.54 -20.03
N ARG A 12 -4.22 9.98 -19.01
CA ARG A 12 -5.04 8.77 -19.16
C ARG A 12 -6.24 9.12 -20.06
N LYS A 13 -5.97 9.40 -21.35
CA LYS A 13 -7.00 9.64 -22.38
C LYS A 13 -7.97 8.47 -22.46
N ASN A 14 -7.53 7.29 -22.03
CA ASN A 14 -8.29 6.05 -22.12
C ASN A 14 -9.39 5.89 -21.07
N LEU A 15 -9.29 6.54 -19.87
CA LEU A 15 -10.38 6.49 -18.87
C LEU A 15 -11.67 7.19 -19.32
N LYS A 16 -11.60 8.08 -20.33
CA LYS A 16 -12.78 8.70 -20.92
C LYS A 16 -13.45 7.85 -22.01
N SER A 17 -12.77 6.81 -22.49
CA SER A 17 -13.37 5.83 -23.40
C SER A 17 -14.23 4.83 -22.63
N ALA A 18 -15.25 4.26 -23.28
CA ALA A 18 -16.09 3.21 -22.70
C ALA A 18 -15.23 2.05 -22.18
N PHE A 19 -14.21 1.64 -22.92
CA PHE A 19 -13.29 0.60 -22.52
C PHE A 19 -12.43 0.99 -21.30
N GLY A 20 -11.98 2.25 -21.21
CA GLY A 20 -11.24 2.73 -20.02
C GLY A 20 -12.10 2.75 -18.77
N GLN A 21 -13.36 3.11 -18.89
CA GLN A 21 -14.33 3.05 -17.79
C GLN A 21 -14.58 1.61 -17.34
N TYR A 22 -14.70 0.68 -18.28
CA TYR A 22 -14.83 -0.74 -18.00
C TYR A 22 -13.62 -1.29 -17.22
N ILE A 23 -12.40 -1.02 -17.69
CA ILE A 23 -11.18 -1.42 -16.98
C ILE A 23 -11.20 -0.91 -15.54
N PHE A 24 -11.52 0.36 -15.36
CA PHE A 24 -11.54 0.96 -14.03
C PHE A 24 -12.64 0.37 -13.14
N SER A 25 -13.83 0.07 -13.70
CA SER A 25 -14.91 -0.56 -12.95
C SER A 25 -14.51 -1.96 -12.46
N ARG A 26 -13.88 -2.77 -13.30
CA ARG A 26 -13.39 -4.10 -12.90
C ARG A 26 -12.27 -4.04 -11.87
N GLN A 27 -11.35 -3.07 -12.01
CA GLN A 27 -10.33 -2.82 -10.97
C GLN A 27 -10.97 -2.39 -9.64
N LYS A 28 -11.93 -1.45 -9.68
CA LYS A 28 -12.67 -0.98 -8.50
C LYS A 28 -13.34 -2.14 -7.78
N GLU A 29 -14.00 -3.02 -8.53
CA GLU A 29 -14.68 -4.18 -7.99
C GLU A 29 -13.70 -5.12 -7.28
N LEU A 30 -12.58 -5.49 -7.91
CA LEU A 30 -11.55 -6.34 -7.30
C LEU A 30 -10.94 -5.70 -6.06
N ILE A 31 -10.62 -4.40 -6.11
CA ILE A 31 -10.06 -3.66 -4.98
C ILE A 31 -11.03 -3.70 -3.79
N LEU A 32 -12.30 -3.33 -4.02
CA LEU A 32 -13.30 -3.31 -2.96
C LEU A 32 -13.59 -4.70 -2.40
N TYR A 33 -13.61 -5.72 -3.24
CA TYR A 33 -13.81 -7.10 -2.84
C TYR A 33 -12.67 -7.63 -1.95
N LEU A 34 -11.41 -7.41 -2.35
CA LEU A 34 -10.26 -7.92 -1.63
C LEU A 34 -9.96 -7.09 -0.37
N VAL A 35 -10.00 -5.76 -0.49
CA VAL A 35 -9.69 -4.86 0.63
C VAL A 35 -10.79 -4.85 1.66
N ALA A 36 -12.08 -4.91 1.24
CA ALA A 36 -13.26 -4.81 2.09
C ALA A 36 -13.15 -3.65 3.09
N PRO A 37 -13.05 -2.39 2.62
CA PRO A 37 -12.81 -1.24 3.50
C PRO A 37 -14.03 -0.96 4.37
N CYS A 38 -13.79 -0.62 5.65
CA CYS A 38 -14.82 -0.18 6.58
C CYS A 38 -14.82 1.35 6.72
N SER A 39 -16.00 1.91 6.99
CA SER A 39 -16.11 3.35 7.27
C SER A 39 -15.23 3.76 8.45
N GLY A 40 -14.54 4.89 8.29
CA GLY A 40 -13.65 5.45 9.30
C GLY A 40 -12.21 4.89 9.26
N GLU A 41 -11.90 3.87 8.45
CA GLU A 41 -10.52 3.40 8.30
C GLU A 41 -9.64 4.47 7.62
N ARG A 42 -8.40 4.57 8.08
CA ARG A 42 -7.37 5.45 7.51
C ARG A 42 -6.64 4.71 6.39
N ILE A 43 -6.67 5.27 5.19
CA ILE A 43 -6.10 4.66 3.99
C ILE A 43 -5.00 5.54 3.42
N LEU A 44 -3.84 4.93 3.14
CA LEU A 44 -2.76 5.54 2.36
C LEU A 44 -2.72 4.94 0.96
N ASP A 45 -2.84 5.78 -0.06
CA ASP A 45 -2.58 5.39 -1.45
C ASP A 45 -1.21 5.89 -1.89
N VAL A 46 -0.29 4.95 -2.08
CA VAL A 46 1.10 5.25 -2.46
C VAL A 46 1.18 5.46 -3.96
N ASN A 47 1.77 6.59 -4.37
CA ASN A 47 1.84 7.04 -5.75
C ASN A 47 0.46 7.32 -6.38
N CYS A 48 -0.35 8.10 -5.70
CA CYS A 48 -1.77 8.39 -5.98
C CYS A 48 -2.03 9.20 -7.25
N ASP A 49 -1.51 8.80 -8.38
CA ASP A 49 -1.54 9.42 -9.71
C ASP A 49 -2.66 10.45 -9.97
N THR A 50 -3.87 9.96 -10.36
CA THR A 50 -5.02 10.81 -10.70
C THR A 50 -6.02 10.94 -9.56
N GLY A 51 -5.77 10.26 -8.43
CA GLY A 51 -6.66 10.20 -7.28
C GLY A 51 -7.92 9.37 -7.49
N ASP A 52 -8.02 8.61 -8.60
CA ASP A 52 -9.19 7.77 -8.88
C ASP A 52 -9.37 6.67 -7.82
N HIS A 53 -8.26 6.06 -7.39
CA HIS A 53 -8.28 5.04 -6.34
C HIS A 53 -8.64 5.63 -4.97
N LEU A 54 -8.12 6.82 -4.63
CA LEU A 54 -8.51 7.52 -3.41
C LEU A 54 -10.02 7.80 -3.39
N GLN A 55 -10.59 8.19 -4.54
CA GLN A 55 -12.04 8.42 -4.67
C GLN A 55 -12.86 7.18 -4.32
N ILE A 56 -12.42 5.97 -4.73
CA ILE A 56 -13.08 4.71 -4.39
C ILE A 56 -13.26 4.55 -2.87
N PHE A 57 -12.20 4.84 -2.11
CA PHE A 57 -12.21 4.71 -0.66
C PHE A 57 -12.95 5.85 0.04
N LYS A 58 -12.86 7.07 -0.52
CA LYS A 58 -13.63 8.21 -0.02
C LYS A 58 -15.14 7.96 -0.13
N GLU A 59 -15.60 7.32 -1.21
CA GLU A 59 -17.00 6.88 -1.38
C GLU A 59 -17.43 5.82 -0.35
N LYS A 60 -16.47 5.16 0.31
CA LYS A 60 -16.70 4.21 1.42
C LYS A 60 -16.55 4.83 2.80
N TRP A 61 -16.51 6.17 2.88
CA TRP A 61 -16.39 6.93 4.12
C TRP A 61 -15.07 6.65 4.88
N CYS A 62 -14.01 6.35 4.14
CA CYS A 62 -12.67 6.21 4.70
C CYS A 62 -11.97 7.57 4.74
N SER A 63 -11.06 7.75 5.71
CA SER A 63 -10.12 8.87 5.72
C SER A 63 -8.96 8.55 4.76
N VAL A 64 -8.79 9.34 3.71
CA VAL A 64 -7.84 9.03 2.64
C VAL A 64 -6.68 10.00 2.62
N THR A 65 -5.47 9.45 2.54
CA THR A 65 -4.21 10.16 2.36
C THR A 65 -3.54 9.69 1.08
N GLY A 66 -3.10 10.62 0.23
CA GLY A 66 -2.37 10.31 -1.00
C GLY A 66 -0.93 10.80 -0.92
N ILE A 67 0.02 10.00 -1.43
CA ILE A 67 1.41 10.41 -1.56
C ILE A 67 1.91 10.27 -3.00
N ASN A 68 2.66 11.28 -3.47
CA ASN A 68 3.30 11.26 -4.78
C ASN A 68 4.53 12.19 -4.78
N PRO A 69 5.61 11.86 -5.50
CA PRO A 69 6.78 12.74 -5.60
C PRO A 69 6.56 13.99 -6.46
N SER A 70 5.52 14.05 -7.29
CA SER A 70 5.24 15.13 -8.22
C SER A 70 4.25 16.15 -7.65
N ALA A 71 4.71 17.36 -7.37
CA ALA A 71 3.85 18.46 -6.91
C ALA A 71 2.70 18.78 -7.88
N GLN A 72 2.92 18.63 -9.19
CA GLN A 72 1.86 18.84 -10.20
C GLN A 72 0.75 17.81 -10.10
N ILE A 73 1.08 16.53 -9.83
CA ILE A 73 0.11 15.46 -9.62
C ILE A 73 -0.67 15.75 -8.34
N LEU A 74 0.02 16.07 -7.25
CA LEU A 74 -0.60 16.38 -5.96
C LEU A 74 -1.62 17.51 -6.07
N GLN A 75 -1.28 18.58 -6.80
CA GLN A 75 -2.21 19.70 -7.02
C GLN A 75 -3.46 19.26 -7.81
N LYS A 76 -3.30 18.41 -8.84
CA LYS A 76 -4.45 17.87 -9.61
C LYS A 76 -5.35 17.00 -8.74
N VAL A 77 -4.76 16.13 -7.90
CA VAL A 77 -5.49 15.27 -6.97
C VAL A 77 -6.26 16.11 -5.94
N LYS A 78 -5.62 17.12 -5.35
CA LYS A 78 -6.25 18.03 -4.39
C LYS A 78 -7.42 18.79 -4.99
N ASN A 79 -7.27 19.29 -6.21
CA ASN A 79 -8.35 19.97 -6.93
C ASN A 79 -9.54 19.05 -7.23
N LYS A 80 -9.29 17.75 -7.44
CA LYS A 80 -10.31 16.74 -7.74
C LYS A 80 -11.05 16.27 -6.50
N LEU A 81 -10.33 15.98 -5.43
CA LEU A 81 -10.87 15.33 -4.23
C LEU A 81 -11.35 16.31 -3.16
N GLY A 82 -10.97 17.58 -3.27
CA GLY A 82 -11.28 18.62 -2.30
C GLY A 82 -10.20 18.84 -1.25
N ALA A 83 -10.38 19.93 -0.48
CA ALA A 83 -9.38 20.39 0.50
C ALA A 83 -9.28 19.50 1.75
N ASP A 84 -10.26 18.69 2.02
CA ASP A 84 -10.35 17.74 3.14
C ASP A 84 -9.55 16.46 2.94
N THR A 85 -9.00 16.24 1.72
CA THR A 85 -8.14 15.11 1.41
C THR A 85 -6.69 15.47 1.71
N GLU A 86 -6.04 14.67 2.54
CA GLU A 86 -4.63 14.83 2.86
C GLU A 86 -3.75 14.36 1.69
N ILE A 87 -2.92 15.26 1.19
CA ILE A 87 -2.04 14.99 0.05
C ILE A 87 -0.61 15.40 0.42
N VAL A 88 0.31 14.45 0.39
CA VAL A 88 1.68 14.60 0.87
C VAL A 88 2.68 14.40 -0.28
N ALA A 89 3.73 15.23 -0.31
CA ALA A 89 4.86 15.03 -1.22
C ALA A 89 5.84 14.02 -0.61
N GLY A 90 6.19 12.97 -1.37
CA GLY A 90 7.13 11.97 -0.86
C GLY A 90 7.37 10.84 -1.85
N LYS A 91 8.29 9.95 -1.49
CA LYS A 91 8.69 8.79 -2.31
C LYS A 91 8.10 7.52 -1.73
N ALA A 92 7.78 6.56 -2.61
CA ALA A 92 7.23 5.27 -2.20
C ALA A 92 8.22 4.40 -1.40
N ASP A 93 9.52 4.59 -1.59
CA ASP A 93 10.59 3.86 -0.90
C ASP A 93 11.11 4.53 0.37
N ASP A 94 10.48 5.66 0.78
CA ASP A 94 10.82 6.42 1.99
C ASP A 94 9.57 7.23 2.40
N LEU A 95 8.64 6.58 3.09
CA LEU A 95 7.34 7.15 3.43
C LEU A 95 7.46 8.04 4.67
N PRO A 96 7.06 9.34 4.60
CA PRO A 96 7.16 10.30 5.71
C PRO A 96 6.03 10.10 6.74
N PHE A 97 5.75 8.88 7.11
CA PHE A 97 4.70 8.51 8.06
C PHE A 97 5.25 7.63 9.18
N SER A 98 4.60 7.67 10.32
CA SER A 98 4.94 6.84 11.48
C SER A 98 4.63 5.37 11.24
N ASP A 99 5.28 4.49 12.02
CA ASP A 99 4.96 3.07 12.00
C ASP A 99 3.50 2.85 12.41
N ASN A 100 2.82 1.94 11.69
CA ASN A 100 1.44 1.54 12.00
C ASN A 100 0.42 2.69 11.97
N GLU A 101 0.63 3.68 11.13
CA GLU A 101 -0.22 4.87 11.07
C GLU A 101 -1.55 4.64 10.35
N PHE A 102 -1.58 3.75 9.34
CA PHE A 102 -2.73 3.50 8.48
C PHE A 102 -3.32 2.11 8.68
N ASP A 103 -4.64 2.00 8.57
CA ASP A 103 -5.35 0.72 8.61
C ASP A 103 -5.15 -0.05 7.31
N ILE A 104 -5.09 0.67 6.19
CA ILE A 104 -4.91 0.12 4.85
C ILE A 104 -3.86 0.93 4.12
N VAL A 105 -2.95 0.23 3.45
CA VAL A 105 -2.00 0.84 2.51
C VAL A 105 -2.19 0.21 1.13
N THR A 106 -2.30 1.03 0.09
CA THR A 106 -2.47 0.56 -1.29
C THR A 106 -1.26 0.86 -2.15
N LEU A 107 -0.76 -0.16 -2.85
CA LEU A 107 0.32 -0.11 -3.83
C LEU A 107 -0.26 -0.53 -5.19
N ILE A 108 -0.85 0.41 -5.94
CA ILE A 108 -1.49 0.09 -7.21
C ILE A 108 -0.61 0.55 -8.38
N ASN A 109 -0.07 -0.40 -9.15
CA ASN A 109 0.89 -0.18 -10.25
C ASN A 109 2.16 0.58 -9.80
N VAL A 110 2.54 0.47 -8.53
CA VAL A 110 3.70 1.15 -7.94
C VAL A 110 4.97 0.32 -8.09
N LEU A 111 4.85 -0.99 -7.86
CA LEU A 111 6.01 -1.88 -7.86
C LEU A 111 6.66 -2.00 -9.24
N GLU A 112 5.86 -1.87 -10.32
CA GLU A 112 6.31 -1.95 -11.71
C GLU A 112 7.29 -0.84 -12.09
N THR A 113 7.13 0.33 -11.47
CA THR A 113 7.95 1.53 -11.75
C THR A 113 9.02 1.77 -10.69
N ALA A 114 8.95 1.04 -9.59
CA ALA A 114 9.87 1.21 -8.46
C ALA A 114 11.28 0.69 -8.78
N LYS A 115 12.31 1.49 -8.45
CA LYS A 115 13.71 1.05 -8.54
C LYS A 115 14.02 -0.10 -7.59
N ASN A 116 13.43 -0.08 -6.40
CA ASN A 116 13.56 -1.12 -5.40
C ASN A 116 12.17 -1.54 -4.86
N PRO A 117 11.48 -2.47 -5.54
CA PRO A 117 10.15 -2.92 -5.13
C PRO A 117 10.09 -3.49 -3.70
N LYS A 118 11.17 -4.17 -3.27
CA LYS A 118 11.25 -4.72 -1.90
C LYS A 118 11.24 -3.63 -0.85
N LYS A 119 11.96 -2.51 -1.08
CA LYS A 119 11.98 -1.39 -0.15
C LYS A 119 10.63 -0.69 -0.09
N VAL A 120 9.96 -0.50 -1.22
CA VAL A 120 8.59 0.04 -1.27
C VAL A 120 7.62 -0.83 -0.48
N LEU A 121 7.70 -2.14 -0.65
CA LEU A 121 6.86 -3.09 0.09
C LEU A 121 7.14 -3.04 1.60
N SER A 122 8.42 -2.98 1.99
CA SER A 122 8.82 -2.86 3.40
C SER A 122 8.28 -1.58 4.05
N GLU A 123 8.36 -0.44 3.36
CA GLU A 123 7.80 0.83 3.84
C GLU A 123 6.27 0.79 3.96
N ALA A 124 5.59 0.23 2.95
CA ALA A 124 4.14 0.04 3.01
C ALA A 124 3.70 -0.83 4.21
N ILE A 125 4.46 -1.89 4.50
CA ILE A 125 4.22 -2.76 5.65
C ILE A 125 4.52 -2.01 6.95
N ARG A 126 5.60 -1.22 7.03
CA ARG A 126 5.97 -0.45 8.21
C ARG A 126 4.89 0.53 8.67
N VAL A 127 4.34 1.27 7.72
CA VAL A 127 3.31 2.29 8.04
C VAL A 127 1.91 1.71 8.17
N CYS A 128 1.70 0.44 7.84
CA CYS A 128 0.42 -0.26 7.89
C CYS A 128 0.24 -1.03 9.20
N ARG A 129 -0.94 -0.91 9.82
CA ARG A 129 -1.31 -1.71 11.01
C ARG A 129 -2.35 -2.80 10.73
N GLY A 130 -2.98 -2.80 9.57
CA GLY A 130 -4.06 -3.74 9.25
C GLY A 130 -3.79 -4.58 8.03
N ARG A 131 -3.86 -4.02 6.85
CA ARG A 131 -3.65 -4.77 5.60
C ARG A 131 -3.05 -3.93 4.48
N VAL A 132 -2.14 -4.52 3.72
CA VAL A 132 -1.56 -3.92 2.51
C VAL A 132 -2.23 -4.54 1.29
N PHE A 133 -2.76 -3.70 0.39
CA PHE A 133 -3.23 -4.11 -0.93
C PHE A 133 -2.14 -3.85 -1.96
N ILE A 134 -1.84 -4.86 -2.78
CA ILE A 134 -0.88 -4.77 -3.88
C ILE A 134 -1.61 -5.09 -5.17
N GLY A 135 -1.77 -4.09 -6.04
CA GLY A 135 -2.33 -4.24 -7.38
C GLY A 135 -1.24 -4.10 -8.43
N PHE A 136 -1.10 -5.09 -9.31
CA PHE A 136 -0.05 -5.12 -10.33
C PHE A 136 -0.50 -5.72 -11.65
N LEU A 137 0.28 -5.43 -12.71
CA LEU A 137 0.07 -6.01 -14.03
C LEU A 137 0.75 -7.37 -14.13
N ASN A 138 -0.07 -8.37 -14.46
CA ASN A 138 0.37 -9.76 -14.53
C ASN A 138 1.12 -10.04 -15.85
N ASN A 139 2.28 -10.69 -15.75
CA ASN A 139 3.08 -11.10 -16.90
C ASN A 139 2.49 -12.29 -17.68
N LEU A 140 1.56 -13.05 -17.09
CA LEU A 140 0.92 -14.24 -17.70
C LEU A 140 -0.39 -13.94 -18.43
N THR A 141 -0.70 -12.65 -18.62
CA THR A 141 -2.00 -12.27 -19.19
C THR A 141 -2.16 -12.65 -20.67
N LEU A 142 -3.37 -13.07 -21.03
CA LEU A 142 -3.83 -13.23 -22.40
C LEU A 142 -4.27 -11.90 -23.04
N ALA A 143 -4.40 -10.83 -22.26
CA ALA A 143 -4.99 -9.55 -22.67
C ALA A 143 -4.17 -8.75 -23.69
N GLY A 144 -3.05 -9.26 -24.17
CA GLY A 144 -2.31 -8.65 -25.26
C GLY A 144 -0.84 -8.33 -24.99
N THR A 145 -0.23 -7.55 -25.86
CA THR A 145 1.18 -7.18 -25.74
C THR A 145 1.42 -6.27 -24.53
N LYS A 146 2.61 -6.39 -23.93
CA LYS A 146 3.06 -5.51 -22.81
C LYS A 146 2.89 -4.02 -23.14
N GLN A 147 3.07 -3.63 -24.38
CA GLN A 147 2.90 -2.25 -24.82
C GLN A 147 1.45 -1.78 -24.73
N ARG A 148 0.47 -2.60 -25.15
CA ARG A 148 -0.96 -2.28 -25.00
C ARG A 148 -1.38 -2.19 -23.53
N LEU A 149 -0.86 -3.05 -22.68
CA LEU A 149 -1.10 -2.97 -21.24
C LEU A 149 -0.56 -1.66 -20.65
N LYS A 150 0.65 -1.23 -21.04
CA LYS A 150 1.18 0.07 -20.64
C LYS A 150 0.25 1.23 -21.00
N GLU A 151 -0.25 1.24 -22.22
CA GLU A 151 -1.17 2.26 -22.72
C GLU A 151 -2.51 2.25 -21.97
N LEU A 152 -3.07 1.06 -21.73
CA LEU A 152 -4.35 0.88 -21.05
C LEU A 152 -4.32 1.37 -19.61
N PHE A 153 -3.23 1.09 -18.90
CA PHE A 153 -3.08 1.47 -17.50
C PHE A 153 -2.38 2.82 -17.29
N GLY A 154 -2.14 3.57 -18.39
CA GLY A 154 -1.54 4.91 -18.33
C GLY A 154 -0.11 4.92 -17.82
N LEU A 155 0.63 3.82 -17.99
CA LEU A 155 2.01 3.71 -17.54
C LEU A 155 2.96 4.36 -18.56
N PRO A 156 4.07 4.98 -18.13
CA PRO A 156 5.00 5.66 -19.04
C PRO A 156 5.61 4.70 -20.06
N LEU A 157 5.46 4.98 -21.34
CA LEU A 157 6.01 4.16 -22.43
C LEU A 157 7.54 4.20 -22.46
N SER A 158 8.13 5.30 -22.00
CA SER A 158 9.59 5.55 -21.99
C SER A 158 10.36 4.88 -20.87
N GLN A 159 9.66 4.36 -19.84
CA GLN A 159 10.32 3.67 -18.72
C GLN A 159 10.28 2.15 -18.92
N GLU A 160 11.36 1.48 -18.50
CA GLU A 160 11.34 0.03 -18.33
C GLU A 160 10.38 -0.32 -17.20
N ILE A 161 9.21 -0.83 -17.58
CA ILE A 161 8.19 -1.29 -16.65
C ILE A 161 8.41 -2.78 -16.42
N ARG A 162 8.53 -3.14 -15.16
CA ARG A 162 8.66 -4.53 -14.74
C ARG A 162 7.28 -5.15 -14.59
N PHE A 163 7.02 -6.23 -15.33
CA PHE A 163 5.83 -7.04 -15.12
C PHE A 163 6.14 -8.16 -14.15
N PHE A 164 5.28 -8.36 -13.18
CA PHE A 164 5.45 -9.36 -12.16
C PHE A 164 4.60 -10.60 -12.42
N ARG A 165 5.07 -11.74 -11.91
CA ARG A 165 4.23 -12.92 -11.72
C ARG A 165 3.71 -12.93 -10.28
N LEU A 166 2.54 -13.53 -10.10
CA LEU A 166 1.93 -13.66 -8.77
C LEU A 166 2.89 -14.26 -7.73
N ASN A 167 3.62 -15.32 -8.12
CA ASN A 167 4.57 -15.97 -7.22
C ASN A 167 5.76 -15.07 -6.85
N GLU A 168 6.22 -14.19 -7.74
CA GLU A 168 7.28 -13.23 -7.42
C GLU A 168 6.85 -12.27 -6.32
N ILE A 169 5.62 -11.76 -6.42
CA ILE A 169 5.06 -10.87 -5.38
C ILE A 169 4.86 -11.64 -4.07
N LYS A 170 4.32 -12.86 -4.11
CA LYS A 170 4.16 -13.70 -2.91
C LYS A 170 5.51 -13.96 -2.22
N CYS A 171 6.55 -14.33 -2.96
CA CYS A 171 7.89 -14.52 -2.40
C CYS A 171 8.47 -13.22 -1.81
N MET A 172 8.22 -12.05 -2.41
CA MET A 172 8.65 -10.77 -1.83
C MET A 172 7.94 -10.48 -0.51
N VAL A 173 6.63 -10.73 -0.44
CA VAL A 173 5.84 -10.57 0.79
C VAL A 173 6.33 -11.51 1.88
N GLU A 174 6.45 -12.80 1.57
CA GLU A 174 6.92 -13.82 2.51
C GLU A 174 8.34 -13.52 3.02
N GLY A 175 9.21 -13.00 2.16
CA GLY A 175 10.56 -12.57 2.53
C GLY A 175 10.59 -11.33 3.44
N THR A 176 9.49 -10.57 3.53
CA THR A 176 9.42 -9.35 4.35
C THR A 176 8.71 -9.60 5.70
N ILE A 177 7.60 -10.33 5.70
CA ILE A 177 6.76 -10.52 6.90
C ILE A 177 6.61 -11.99 7.31
N GLY A 178 7.29 -12.91 6.62
CA GLY A 178 7.14 -14.35 6.84
C GLY A 178 5.86 -14.91 6.23
N ASN A 179 5.55 -16.16 6.60
CA ASN A 179 4.38 -16.87 6.08
C ASN A 179 3.09 -16.24 6.60
N THR A 180 2.25 -15.74 5.69
CA THR A 180 0.96 -15.12 6.00
C THR A 180 -0.12 -15.58 5.02
N LYS A 181 -1.39 -15.51 5.46
CA LYS A 181 -2.53 -15.84 4.58
C LYS A 181 -2.77 -14.70 3.60
N ILE A 182 -2.40 -14.88 2.34
CA ILE A 182 -2.62 -13.92 1.27
C ILE A 182 -3.93 -14.25 0.56
N LYS A 183 -4.87 -13.29 0.52
CA LYS A 183 -6.01 -13.34 -0.39
C LYS A 183 -5.61 -12.67 -1.69
N TRP A 184 -6.01 -13.23 -2.82
CA TRP A 184 -5.68 -12.66 -4.12
C TRP A 184 -6.75 -12.97 -5.16
N GLY A 185 -6.76 -12.17 -6.21
CA GLY A 185 -7.67 -12.35 -7.33
C GLY A 185 -7.19 -11.56 -8.54
N SER A 186 -7.85 -11.74 -9.67
CA SER A 186 -7.54 -10.99 -10.88
C SER A 186 -8.76 -10.69 -11.73
N VAL A 187 -8.63 -9.70 -12.60
CA VAL A 187 -9.65 -9.25 -13.56
C VAL A 187 -9.01 -8.90 -14.88
N LEU A 188 -9.84 -8.65 -15.90
CA LEU A 188 -9.43 -8.29 -17.26
C LEU A 188 -8.77 -9.47 -17.97
N TYR A 189 -9.57 -10.49 -18.22
CA TYR A 189 -9.12 -11.74 -18.83
C TYR A 189 -8.99 -11.63 -20.35
N PHE A 190 -9.85 -10.82 -20.98
CA PHE A 190 -9.96 -10.75 -22.43
C PHE A 190 -9.20 -9.55 -23.02
N PRO A 191 -8.68 -9.71 -24.27
CA PRO A 191 -8.06 -8.60 -24.99
C PRO A 191 -9.05 -7.47 -25.29
N ALA A 192 -8.54 -6.24 -25.37
CA ALA A 192 -9.31 -5.02 -25.61
C ALA A 192 -10.27 -5.07 -26.82
N PHE A 193 -9.89 -5.80 -27.87
CA PHE A 193 -10.67 -5.83 -29.12
C PHE A 193 -11.91 -6.74 -29.06
N VAL A 194 -12.03 -7.59 -28.06
CA VAL A 194 -13.16 -8.50 -27.87
C VAL A 194 -14.00 -8.19 -26.64
N TYR A 195 -13.62 -7.19 -25.83
CA TYR A 195 -14.26 -6.94 -24.54
C TYR A 195 -15.79 -6.73 -24.67
N SER A 196 -16.24 -6.02 -25.75
CA SER A 196 -17.65 -5.75 -25.98
C SER A 196 -18.51 -7.00 -26.22
N PHE A 197 -17.87 -8.12 -26.57
CA PHE A 197 -18.55 -9.41 -26.76
C PHE A 197 -18.50 -10.30 -25.52
N PHE A 198 -17.52 -10.08 -24.65
CA PHE A 198 -17.24 -10.95 -23.51
C PHE A 198 -17.39 -10.26 -22.14
N GLU A 199 -17.95 -9.05 -22.11
CA GLU A 199 -18.17 -8.30 -20.87
C GLU A 199 -19.01 -9.10 -19.87
N GLU A 200 -20.16 -9.61 -20.28
CA GLU A 200 -21.04 -10.45 -19.44
C GLU A 200 -20.33 -11.73 -18.98
N LEU A 201 -19.56 -12.38 -19.86
CA LEU A 201 -18.82 -13.58 -19.52
C LEU A 201 -17.71 -13.30 -18.50
N GLU A 202 -17.05 -12.15 -18.60
CA GLU A 202 -16.02 -11.74 -17.65
C GLU A 202 -16.62 -11.47 -16.27
N GLU A 203 -17.81 -10.92 -16.19
CA GLU A 203 -18.52 -10.69 -14.93
C GLU A 203 -18.92 -11.99 -14.24
N MET A 204 -19.13 -13.07 -14.99
CA MET A 204 -19.43 -14.41 -14.43
C MET A 204 -18.18 -15.13 -13.91
N LEU A 205 -16.97 -14.70 -14.26
CA LEU A 205 -15.74 -15.33 -13.81
C LEU A 205 -15.44 -14.98 -12.35
N PRO A 206 -14.98 -15.95 -11.54
CA PRO A 206 -14.67 -15.70 -10.15
C PRO A 206 -13.50 -14.72 -10.01
N LEU A 207 -13.65 -13.72 -9.13
CA LEU A 207 -12.60 -12.75 -8.83
C LEU A 207 -11.40 -13.37 -8.12
N GLU A 208 -11.64 -14.39 -7.29
CA GLU A 208 -10.59 -15.06 -6.49
C GLU A 208 -9.91 -16.20 -7.25
N ASN A 209 -8.62 -16.36 -6.97
CA ASN A 209 -7.81 -17.51 -7.36
C ASN A 209 -7.71 -17.80 -8.87
N ASN A 210 -7.99 -16.80 -9.71
CA ASN A 210 -7.83 -16.93 -11.14
C ASN A 210 -6.55 -16.17 -11.62
N PRO A 211 -5.52 -16.88 -12.12
CA PRO A 211 -4.22 -16.27 -12.43
C PRO A 211 -4.13 -15.60 -13.82
N LEU A 212 -5.19 -15.68 -14.65
CA LEU A 212 -5.13 -15.30 -16.06
C LEU A 212 -5.47 -13.83 -16.32
N GLY A 213 -5.98 -13.11 -15.34
CA GLY A 213 -6.32 -11.69 -15.50
C GLY A 213 -5.10 -10.78 -15.70
N ALA A 214 -5.29 -9.72 -16.46
CA ALA A 214 -4.24 -8.72 -16.73
C ALA A 214 -3.91 -7.87 -15.52
N PHE A 215 -4.89 -7.58 -14.67
CA PHE A 215 -4.69 -6.91 -13.40
C PHE A 215 -4.92 -7.89 -12.26
N THR A 216 -3.91 -8.05 -11.42
CA THR A 216 -3.95 -8.94 -10.26
C THR A 216 -3.82 -8.12 -8.99
N GLY A 217 -4.66 -8.42 -8.00
CA GLY A 217 -4.64 -7.83 -6.67
C GLY A 217 -4.35 -8.88 -5.59
N LEU A 218 -3.55 -8.48 -4.60
CA LEU A 218 -3.33 -9.26 -3.37
C LEU A 218 -3.64 -8.40 -2.16
N VAL A 219 -4.19 -9.02 -1.13
CA VAL A 219 -4.28 -8.43 0.22
C VAL A 219 -3.44 -9.24 1.19
N VAL A 220 -2.57 -8.54 1.87
CA VAL A 220 -1.62 -9.08 2.84
C VAL A 220 -2.00 -8.52 4.22
N PRO A 221 -2.46 -9.35 5.15
CA PRO A 221 -2.69 -8.90 6.53
C PRO A 221 -1.35 -8.61 7.21
N VAL A 222 -1.23 -7.42 7.77
CA VAL A 222 -0.07 -7.04 8.59
C VAL A 222 -0.43 -7.31 10.05
N LYS A 223 0.32 -8.20 10.69
CA LYS A 223 0.17 -8.42 12.12
C LYS A 223 0.93 -7.33 12.85
N TYR A 224 0.22 -6.60 13.65
CA TYR A 224 0.81 -5.61 14.55
C TYR A 224 1.73 -6.34 15.55
N THR A 225 3.02 -6.22 15.36
CA THR A 225 4.01 -6.68 16.33
C THR A 225 4.41 -5.48 17.20
N PHE A 226 3.81 -5.39 18.39
CA PHE A 226 4.40 -4.56 19.44
C PHE A 226 5.73 -5.19 19.83
N GLN A 227 6.82 -4.68 19.33
CA GLN A 227 8.09 -4.85 20.03
C GLN A 227 8.08 -3.90 21.24
N THR A 228 7.43 -4.30 22.30
CA THR A 228 7.70 -3.69 23.60
C THR A 228 9.15 -4.03 23.92
N ILE A 229 10.01 -3.02 23.88
CA ILE A 229 11.36 -3.10 24.45
C ILE A 229 11.19 -3.16 25.99
N GLN A 230 10.77 -4.31 26.50
CA GLN A 230 10.68 -4.54 27.95
C GLN A 230 12.00 -5.05 28.53
N THR A 231 12.93 -5.50 27.69
CA THR A 231 14.24 -5.99 28.10
C THR A 231 15.09 -4.96 28.87
N PRO A 232 15.15 -3.67 28.51
CA PRO A 232 15.92 -2.70 29.27
C PRO A 232 15.35 -2.37 30.68
N LEU A 233 14.03 -2.50 30.84
CA LEU A 233 13.37 -2.22 32.10
C LEU A 233 13.57 -3.37 33.12
N MET A 234 13.63 -4.60 32.65
CA MET A 234 13.90 -5.75 33.53
C MET A 234 15.34 -5.77 34.04
N GLU A 235 16.32 -5.34 33.24
CA GLU A 235 17.71 -5.24 33.70
C GLU A 235 17.93 -4.08 34.68
N SER A 236 17.19 -2.99 34.59
CA SER A 236 17.27 -1.87 35.52
C SER A 236 16.66 -2.17 36.88
N PHE A 237 15.75 -3.16 37.02
CA PHE A 237 15.18 -3.60 38.28
C PHE A 237 16.02 -4.66 39.00
N ASN A 238 17.05 -5.21 38.40
CA ASN A 238 18.09 -5.97 39.05
C ASN A 238 19.11 -5.02 39.73
N MET A 239 18.65 -4.08 40.51
CA MET A 239 19.52 -3.30 41.39
C MET A 239 20.24 -4.25 42.34
N ASN A 240 21.53 -4.30 42.15
CA ASN A 240 22.48 -5.06 42.95
C ASN A 240 22.09 -4.93 44.42
N ARG A 241 21.77 -6.01 45.11
CA ARG A 241 21.52 -6.05 46.57
C ARG A 241 22.64 -5.42 47.39
N LYS A 242 23.83 -5.20 46.82
CA LYS A 242 24.94 -4.46 47.40
C LYS A 242 24.73 -2.94 47.44
N ALA A 243 23.98 -2.37 46.51
CA ALA A 243 23.68 -0.92 46.47
C ALA A 243 22.63 -0.52 47.52
N GLN A 244 21.72 -1.43 47.88
CA GLN A 244 20.74 -1.19 48.95
C GLN A 244 21.36 -1.15 50.37
N ARG A 245 22.59 -1.67 50.56
CA ARG A 245 23.32 -1.59 51.82
C ARG A 245 24.17 -0.33 51.98
N ALA A 246 24.29 0.46 50.91
CA ALA A 246 25.10 1.67 50.88
C ALA A 246 24.28 2.98 50.85
N ALA A 247 22.95 2.91 50.92
CA ALA A 247 22.13 4.11 51.04
C ALA A 247 22.11 4.54 52.54
N PRO A 248 22.68 5.68 52.88
CA PRO A 248 22.59 6.19 54.26
C PRO A 248 21.16 6.65 54.53
N GLY A 249 20.58 6.17 55.64
CA GLY A 249 19.38 6.75 56.21
C GLY A 249 18.06 6.19 55.71
N THR A 250 17.71 5.00 56.10
CA THR A 250 16.29 4.65 56.21
C THR A 250 15.69 5.39 57.38
N ALA A 251 14.41 5.78 57.31
CA ALA A 251 13.71 6.51 58.38
C ALA A 251 13.84 5.89 59.77
N ARG A 252 14.28 4.62 59.88
CA ARG A 252 14.60 3.94 61.15
C ARG A 252 15.91 4.41 61.79
N ASP A 253 16.91 4.73 60.98
CA ASP A 253 18.21 5.17 61.52
C ASP A 253 18.13 6.61 62.01
N MET A 254 17.31 7.46 61.39
CA MET A 254 17.06 8.82 61.86
C MET A 254 16.28 8.87 63.18
N VAL A 255 15.39 7.91 63.44
CA VAL A 255 14.64 7.86 64.71
C VAL A 255 15.53 7.41 65.88
N GLN A 256 16.54 6.60 65.62
CA GLN A 256 17.49 6.18 66.70
C GLN A 256 18.53 7.25 67.05
N GLU A 257 18.89 8.14 66.16
CA GLU A 257 19.79 9.28 66.49
C GLU A 257 19.08 10.43 67.20
N MET A 258 17.75 10.55 67.05
CA MET A 258 16.96 11.58 67.78
C MET A 258 16.60 11.16 69.21
N GLN A 259 16.91 9.94 69.65
CA GLN A 259 16.67 9.43 71.05
C GLN A 259 17.94 9.27 71.87
N LYS A 260 19.08 9.78 71.38
CA LYS A 260 20.31 9.96 72.15
C LYS A 260 20.56 11.44 72.42
#